data_7797c906984f9062e13165528a9c4a82
#
_entry.id   7797c906984f9062e13165528a9c4a82
#
_cell.length_a   1.000
_cell.length_b   1.000
_cell.length_c   1.000
_cell.angle_alpha   90.00
_cell.angle_beta   90.00
_cell.angle_gamma   90.00
#
_symmetry.space_group_name_H-M   'P 1'
#
loop_
_entity.id
_entity.type
_entity.pdbx_description
1 polymer ?
#
loop_
_entity_poly.entity_id
_entity_poly.type
_entity_poly.pdbx_seq_one_letter_code
_entity_poly.pdbx_strand_id
1 'polypeptide(L)'
;MHEAVSIRPQNAEKLQDVGRLLRRGRAKLTGSKGENMNIPEPLYSLLKDAVRNLTQGRSLVLIPEEKQLTTQQAGELLGVSRPFVIRLLDAGEMPYSLVGKHRRIKLSDVMDYSKRKSDRKAALDKMARDAYGAGLYERAAGIPRGGREE
;
A
#
# COMPACT_ATOMS: atom_id res chain seq x y z
N MET A 1 12.82 15.77 -13.98
CA MET A 1 12.96 15.43 -12.53
C MET A 1 11.56 15.41 -11.94
N HIS A 2 10.99 14.23 -11.73
CA HIS A 2 9.66 14.13 -11.10
C HIS A 2 9.83 14.22 -9.59
N GLU A 3 9.49 15.37 -9.06
CA GLU A 3 9.66 15.67 -7.64
C GLU A 3 8.46 15.10 -6.84
N ALA A 4 8.74 14.48 -5.70
CA ALA A 4 7.69 14.03 -4.81
C ALA A 4 6.96 15.24 -4.21
N VAL A 5 5.64 15.28 -4.33
CA VAL A 5 4.83 16.34 -3.75
C VAL A 5 4.38 15.92 -2.36
N SER A 6 4.83 16.66 -1.35
CA SER A 6 4.41 16.44 0.04
C SER A 6 3.29 17.42 0.42
N ILE A 7 2.18 16.90 0.87
CA ILE A 7 1.02 17.67 1.33
C ILE A 7 0.87 17.43 2.83
N ARG A 8 0.93 18.51 3.60
CA ARG A 8 0.73 18.47 5.06
C ARG A 8 -0.70 18.85 5.42
N PRO A 9 -1.25 18.33 6.54
CA PRO A 9 -2.57 18.71 6.99
C PRO A 9 -2.57 20.18 7.41
N GLN A 10 -3.32 20.99 6.67
CA GLN A 10 -3.58 22.40 6.97
C GLN A 10 -5.08 22.65 6.78
N ASN A 11 -5.64 23.59 7.54
CA ASN A 11 -7.06 23.98 7.43
C ASN A 11 -8.02 22.78 7.62
N ALA A 12 -7.93 22.10 8.76
CA ALA A 12 -8.71 20.89 9.06
C ALA A 12 -10.23 21.04 8.83
N GLU A 13 -10.80 22.20 9.15
CA GLU A 13 -12.23 22.48 8.93
C GLU A 13 -12.59 22.46 7.43
N LYS A 14 -11.84 23.15 6.60
CA LYS A 14 -12.05 23.16 5.14
C LYS A 14 -11.90 21.78 4.54
N LEU A 15 -10.93 20.99 5.04
CA LEU A 15 -10.75 19.61 4.59
C LEU A 15 -11.94 18.72 4.98
N GLN A 16 -12.53 18.92 6.15
CA GLN A 16 -13.73 18.21 6.56
C GLN A 16 -14.92 18.55 5.67
N ASP A 17 -15.08 19.83 5.28
CA ASP A 17 -16.13 20.27 4.37
C ASP A 17 -15.97 19.64 2.98
N VAL A 18 -14.78 19.64 2.43
CA VAL A 18 -14.47 18.93 1.19
C VAL A 18 -14.76 17.44 1.32
N GLY A 19 -14.37 16.81 2.43
CA GLY A 19 -14.68 15.41 2.70
C GLY A 19 -16.18 15.11 2.75
N ARG A 20 -16.99 16.01 3.31
CA ARG A 20 -18.46 15.88 3.33
C ARG A 20 -19.05 15.96 1.92
N LEU A 21 -18.57 16.90 1.09
CA LEU A 21 -19.01 17.04 -0.29
C LEU A 21 -18.65 15.81 -1.13
N LEU A 22 -17.43 15.30 -0.99
CA LEU A 22 -16.97 14.10 -1.71
C LEU A 22 -17.75 12.84 -1.30
N ARG A 23 -18.27 12.74 -0.08
CA ARG A 23 -19.11 11.61 0.35
C ARG A 23 -20.53 11.63 -0.21
N ARG A 24 -21.06 12.82 -0.52
CA ARG A 24 -22.43 12.99 -1.05
C ARG A 24 -22.60 12.59 -2.51
N GLY A 25 -21.53 12.26 -3.21
CA GLY A 25 -21.56 11.81 -4.60
C GLY A 25 -20.81 12.72 -5.57
N ARG A 26 -21.15 12.69 -6.82
CA ARG A 26 -20.41 13.28 -7.94
C ARG A 26 -20.01 14.74 -7.72
N ALA A 27 -18.73 14.97 -7.41
CA ALA A 27 -18.15 16.31 -7.41
C ALA A 27 -17.83 16.76 -8.84
N LYS A 28 -17.97 18.05 -9.07
CA LYS A 28 -17.61 18.69 -10.34
C LYS A 28 -16.52 19.72 -10.10
N LEU A 29 -15.63 19.86 -11.06
CA LEU A 29 -14.69 20.96 -11.12
C LEU A 29 -15.35 22.11 -11.89
N THR A 30 -15.31 23.29 -11.31
CA THR A 30 -15.77 24.51 -11.97
C THR A 30 -14.55 25.36 -12.32
N GLY A 31 -14.37 25.64 -13.58
CA GLY A 31 -13.32 26.54 -14.09
C GLY A 31 -13.62 28.00 -13.77
N SER A 32 -12.61 28.86 -13.93
CA SER A 32 -12.72 30.29 -13.67
C SER A 32 -13.73 31.01 -14.55
N LYS A 33 -14.06 30.46 -15.72
CA LYS A 33 -15.06 30.97 -16.67
C LYS A 33 -16.43 30.30 -16.52
N GLY A 34 -16.65 29.52 -15.45
CA GLY A 34 -17.91 28.83 -15.16
C GLY A 34 -18.08 27.49 -15.88
N GLU A 35 -17.04 26.97 -16.54
CA GLU A 35 -17.07 25.62 -17.13
C GLU A 35 -17.19 24.58 -16.04
N ASN A 36 -18.06 23.60 -16.24
CA ASN A 36 -18.23 22.49 -15.30
C ASN A 36 -17.77 21.18 -15.93
N MET A 37 -16.90 20.45 -15.22
CA MET A 37 -16.38 19.15 -15.62
C MET A 37 -16.59 18.13 -14.51
N ASN A 38 -17.04 16.93 -14.86
CA ASN A 38 -17.08 15.83 -13.91
C ASN A 38 -15.65 15.35 -13.62
N ILE A 39 -15.36 15.10 -12.36
CA ILE A 39 -14.07 14.52 -11.97
C ILE A 39 -14.05 13.06 -12.39
N PRO A 40 -13.06 12.59 -13.18
CA PRO A 40 -12.91 11.17 -13.51
C PRO A 40 -12.77 10.31 -12.24
N GLU A 41 -13.33 9.09 -12.25
CA GLU A 41 -13.37 8.21 -11.08
C GLU A 41 -12.00 7.94 -10.43
N PRO A 42 -10.90 7.72 -11.16
CA PRO A 42 -9.59 7.53 -10.53
C PRO A 42 -9.13 8.75 -9.72
N LEU A 43 -9.36 9.97 -10.27
CA LEU A 43 -9.02 11.21 -9.58
C LEU A 43 -9.95 11.48 -8.40
N TYR A 44 -11.23 11.12 -8.54
CA TYR A 44 -12.21 11.24 -7.47
C TYR A 44 -11.84 10.35 -6.26
N SER A 45 -11.46 9.10 -6.50
CA SER A 45 -10.99 8.16 -5.49
C SER A 45 -9.72 8.66 -4.79
N LEU A 46 -8.76 9.16 -5.56
CA LEU A 46 -7.53 9.76 -5.03
C LEU A 46 -7.85 10.95 -4.10
N LEU A 47 -8.75 11.84 -4.50
CA LEU A 47 -9.17 12.99 -3.69
C LEU A 47 -9.84 12.55 -2.39
N LYS A 48 -10.70 11.53 -2.42
CA LYS A 48 -11.35 10.98 -1.22
C LYS A 48 -10.32 10.43 -0.24
N ASP A 49 -9.35 9.67 -0.73
CA ASP A 49 -8.31 9.08 0.11
C ASP A 49 -7.35 10.16 0.64
N ALA A 50 -7.02 11.14 -0.18
CA ALA A 50 -6.21 12.28 0.24
C ALA A 50 -6.88 13.06 1.37
N VAL A 51 -8.13 13.47 1.20
CA VAL A 51 -8.87 14.22 2.21
C VAL A 51 -9.04 13.40 3.49
N ARG A 52 -9.30 12.10 3.39
CA ARG A 52 -9.41 11.21 4.56
C ARG A 52 -8.12 11.19 5.39
N ASN A 53 -6.99 11.03 4.74
CA ASN A 53 -5.70 11.01 5.44
C ASN A 53 -5.36 12.36 6.06
N LEU A 54 -5.54 13.44 5.31
CA LEU A 54 -5.26 14.80 5.79
C LEU A 54 -6.16 15.19 6.97
N THR A 55 -7.44 14.80 6.97
CA THR A 55 -8.36 15.06 8.11
C THR A 55 -8.00 14.24 9.36
N GLN A 56 -7.29 13.13 9.20
CA GLN A 56 -6.74 12.33 10.30
C GLN A 56 -5.37 12.85 10.79
N GLY A 57 -4.91 14.01 10.31
CA GLY A 57 -3.62 14.57 10.66
C GLY A 57 -2.42 13.90 9.99
N ARG A 58 -2.65 13.03 9.00
CA ARG A 58 -1.59 12.35 8.26
C ARG A 58 -1.12 13.21 7.09
N SER A 59 0.19 13.28 6.88
CA SER A 59 0.75 13.86 5.68
C SER A 59 0.65 12.89 4.50
N LEU A 60 0.54 13.41 3.29
CA LEU A 60 0.52 12.63 2.05
C LEU A 60 1.77 12.96 1.23
N VAL A 61 2.30 11.93 0.61
CA VAL A 61 3.36 12.08 -0.38
C VAL A 61 2.90 11.41 -1.67
N LEU A 62 2.85 12.17 -2.75
CA LEU A 62 2.58 11.67 -4.09
C LEU A 62 3.91 11.46 -4.79
N ILE A 63 4.16 10.22 -5.18
CA ILE A 63 5.40 9.84 -5.87
C ILE A 63 5.01 9.19 -7.19
N PRO A 64 5.56 9.64 -8.34
CA PRO A 64 5.34 8.98 -9.62
C PRO A 64 5.82 7.52 -9.58
N GLU A 65 5.05 6.59 -10.14
CA GLU A 65 5.38 5.16 -10.18
C GLU A 65 6.70 4.85 -10.90
N GLU A 66 7.06 5.68 -11.87
CA GLU A 66 8.29 5.55 -12.65
C GLU A 66 9.55 5.96 -11.87
N LYS A 67 9.39 6.52 -10.66
CA LYS A 67 10.53 6.91 -9.85
C LYS A 67 11.43 5.71 -9.58
N GLN A 68 12.71 5.88 -9.88
CA GLN A 68 13.72 4.89 -9.57
C GLN A 68 14.26 5.08 -8.15
N LEU A 69 14.29 4.00 -7.41
CA LEU A 69 14.77 3.94 -6.03
C LEU A 69 16.16 3.27 -5.99
N THR A 70 16.97 3.69 -5.02
CA THR A 70 18.16 2.92 -4.63
C THR A 70 17.78 1.68 -3.83
N THR A 71 18.69 0.73 -3.68
CA THR A 71 18.48 -0.45 -2.81
C THR A 71 18.24 -0.05 -1.36
N GLN A 72 18.85 1.04 -0.90
CA GLN A 72 18.61 1.59 0.44
C GLN A 72 17.17 2.13 0.58
N GLN A 73 16.75 2.97 -0.35
CA GLN A 73 15.39 3.53 -0.36
C GLN A 73 14.31 2.46 -0.47
N ALA A 74 14.54 1.44 -1.30
CA ALA A 74 13.63 0.29 -1.40
C ALA A 74 13.55 -0.49 -0.08
N GLY A 75 14.68 -0.66 0.62
CA GLY A 75 14.72 -1.28 1.94
C GLY A 75 13.93 -0.50 2.98
N GLU A 76 14.08 0.81 3.02
CA GLU A 76 13.33 1.69 3.91
C GLU A 76 11.82 1.60 3.64
N LEU A 77 11.42 1.60 2.38
CA LEU A 77 10.00 1.50 1.98
C LEU A 77 9.40 0.13 2.35
N LEU A 78 10.17 -0.95 2.21
CA LEU A 78 9.74 -2.31 2.53
C LEU A 78 9.90 -2.67 4.03
N GLY A 79 10.56 -1.81 4.82
CA GLY A 79 10.88 -2.10 6.22
C GLY A 79 11.89 -3.24 6.38
N VAL A 80 12.82 -3.39 5.44
CA VAL A 80 13.86 -4.42 5.44
C VAL A 80 15.24 -3.83 5.23
N SER A 81 16.30 -4.60 5.53
CA SER A 81 17.67 -4.16 5.35
C SER A 81 18.08 -4.10 3.87
N ARG A 82 19.05 -3.26 3.53
CA ARG A 82 19.63 -3.20 2.19
C ARG A 82 20.17 -4.56 1.70
N PRO A 83 20.92 -5.34 2.49
CA PRO A 83 21.37 -6.68 2.07
C PRO A 83 20.21 -7.62 1.74
N PHE A 84 19.08 -7.50 2.44
CA PHE A 84 17.89 -8.27 2.14
C PHE A 84 17.30 -7.90 0.78
N VAL A 85 17.22 -6.59 0.46
CA VAL A 85 16.79 -6.12 -0.88
C VAL A 85 17.68 -6.70 -1.96
N ILE A 86 19.00 -6.67 -1.77
CA ILE A 86 19.96 -7.22 -2.73
C ILE A 86 19.67 -8.71 -2.98
N ARG A 87 19.42 -9.50 -1.95
CA ARG A 87 19.04 -10.91 -2.10
C ARG A 87 17.74 -11.11 -2.87
N LEU A 88 16.74 -10.24 -2.66
CA LEU A 88 15.49 -10.27 -3.42
C LEU A 88 15.72 -10.02 -4.91
N LEU A 89 16.60 -9.06 -5.24
CA LEU A 89 16.95 -8.76 -6.62
C LEU A 89 17.73 -9.91 -7.28
N ASP A 90 18.68 -10.51 -6.56
CA ASP A 90 19.45 -11.65 -7.02
C ASP A 90 18.57 -12.90 -7.21
N ALA A 91 17.53 -13.07 -6.39
CA ALA A 91 16.55 -14.13 -6.51
C ALA A 91 15.49 -13.88 -7.61
N GLY A 92 15.51 -12.71 -8.27
CA GLY A 92 14.54 -12.37 -9.32
C GLY A 92 13.15 -12.01 -8.81
N GLU A 93 12.98 -11.74 -7.51
CA GLU A 93 11.69 -11.38 -6.92
C GLU A 93 11.21 -9.99 -7.35
N MET A 94 12.12 -9.11 -7.72
CA MET A 94 11.86 -7.78 -8.27
C MET A 94 12.83 -7.49 -9.42
N PRO A 95 12.36 -6.87 -10.53
CA PRO A 95 13.25 -6.40 -11.58
C PRO A 95 14.04 -5.18 -11.13
N TYR A 96 15.21 -4.99 -11.70
CA TYR A 96 16.03 -3.82 -11.49
C TYR A 96 16.81 -3.45 -12.75
N SER A 97 17.27 -2.22 -12.82
CA SER A 97 18.20 -1.72 -13.85
C SER A 97 19.53 -1.33 -13.21
N LEU A 98 20.56 -1.24 -14.03
CA LEU A 98 21.88 -0.75 -13.61
C LEU A 98 22.08 0.67 -14.15
N VAL A 99 22.45 1.58 -13.26
CA VAL A 99 22.98 2.91 -13.62
C VAL A 99 24.44 2.93 -13.17
N GLY A 100 25.35 2.70 -14.10
CA GLY A 100 26.73 2.38 -13.78
C GLY A 100 26.83 1.07 -12.99
N LYS A 101 27.37 1.14 -11.78
CA LYS A 101 27.46 -0.01 -10.85
C LYS A 101 26.29 -0.07 -9.84
N HIS A 102 25.37 0.88 -9.89
CA HIS A 102 24.29 1.00 -8.92
C HIS A 102 22.99 0.42 -9.43
N ARG A 103 22.39 -0.45 -8.64
CA ARG A 103 21.04 -1.01 -8.91
C ARG A 103 19.98 0.05 -8.66
N ARG A 104 19.02 0.14 -9.58
CA ARG A 104 17.85 1.01 -9.51
C ARG A 104 16.60 0.17 -9.69
N ILE A 105 15.61 0.41 -8.83
CA ILE A 105 14.36 -0.34 -8.76
C ILE A 105 13.23 0.65 -8.95
N LYS A 106 12.29 0.36 -9.84
CA LYS A 106 11.10 1.22 -9.99
C LYS A 106 10.24 1.14 -8.74
N LEU A 107 9.67 2.27 -8.35
CA LEU A 107 8.74 2.31 -7.22
C LEU A 107 7.57 1.34 -7.41
N SER A 108 7.00 1.26 -8.63
CA SER A 108 5.95 0.31 -8.98
C SER A 108 6.33 -1.13 -8.64
N ASP A 109 7.54 -1.57 -8.99
CA ASP A 109 8.00 -2.94 -8.74
C ASP A 109 8.13 -3.23 -7.24
N VAL A 110 8.56 -2.24 -6.45
CA VAL A 110 8.64 -2.35 -4.99
C VAL A 110 7.24 -2.46 -4.37
N MET A 111 6.29 -1.66 -4.87
CA MET A 111 4.90 -1.70 -4.40
C MET A 111 4.21 -3.02 -4.75
N ASP A 112 4.42 -3.53 -5.96
CA ASP A 112 3.89 -4.83 -6.40
C ASP A 112 4.47 -5.98 -5.58
N TYR A 113 5.76 -5.95 -5.27
CA TYR A 113 6.37 -6.93 -4.37
C TYR A 113 5.75 -6.87 -2.97
N SER A 114 5.61 -5.66 -2.41
CA SER A 114 4.99 -5.46 -1.09
C SER A 114 3.58 -6.03 -1.04
N LYS A 115 2.77 -5.78 -2.08
CA LYS A 115 1.41 -6.32 -2.19
C LYS A 115 1.42 -7.84 -2.26
N ARG A 116 2.22 -8.44 -3.14
CA ARG A 116 2.33 -9.92 -3.25
C ARG A 116 2.75 -10.56 -1.91
N LYS A 117 3.68 -9.94 -1.19
CA LYS A 117 4.12 -10.41 0.13
C LYS A 117 2.99 -10.36 1.16
N SER A 118 2.22 -9.27 1.18
CA SER A 118 1.06 -9.10 2.06
C SER A 118 -0.03 -10.14 1.76
N ASP A 119 -0.38 -10.33 0.48
CA ASP A 119 -1.39 -11.29 0.05
C ASP A 119 -0.97 -12.73 0.39
N ARG A 120 0.30 -13.08 0.18
CA ARG A 120 0.86 -14.39 0.55
C ARG A 120 0.79 -14.63 2.05
N LYS A 121 1.13 -13.63 2.87
CA LYS A 121 1.02 -13.71 4.32
C LYS A 121 -0.43 -13.91 4.75
N ALA A 122 -1.37 -13.13 4.22
CA ALA A 122 -2.79 -13.25 4.53
C ALA A 122 -3.35 -14.65 4.16
N ALA A 123 -2.94 -15.19 3.01
CA ALA A 123 -3.31 -16.54 2.59
C ALA A 123 -2.77 -17.61 3.53
N LEU A 124 -1.50 -17.52 3.94
CA LEU A 124 -0.89 -18.45 4.90
C LEU A 124 -1.56 -18.37 6.27
N ASP A 125 -1.84 -17.17 6.77
CA ASP A 125 -2.54 -16.97 8.04
C ASP A 125 -3.96 -17.55 8.01
N LYS A 126 -4.65 -17.44 6.86
CA LYS A 126 -5.95 -18.06 6.65
C LYS A 126 -5.84 -19.59 6.66
N MET A 127 -4.91 -20.14 5.90
CA MET A 127 -4.70 -21.60 5.87
C MET A 127 -4.34 -22.16 7.23
N ALA A 128 -3.51 -21.46 8.01
CA ALA A 128 -3.16 -21.85 9.37
C ALA A 128 -4.38 -21.86 10.30
N ARG A 129 -5.23 -20.82 10.21
CA ARG A 129 -6.48 -20.76 11.00
C ARG A 129 -7.45 -21.87 10.60
N ASP A 130 -7.61 -22.13 9.31
CA ASP A 130 -8.50 -23.17 8.80
C ASP A 130 -8.00 -24.55 9.22
N ALA A 131 -6.69 -24.81 9.18
CA ALA A 131 -6.08 -26.04 9.64
C ALA A 131 -6.24 -26.24 11.16
N TYR A 132 -6.09 -25.17 11.94
CA TYR A 132 -6.31 -25.22 13.39
C TYR A 132 -7.77 -25.48 13.73
N GLY A 133 -8.69 -24.79 13.06
CA GLY A 133 -10.13 -24.99 13.23
C GLY A 133 -10.62 -26.36 12.80
N ALA A 134 -9.97 -26.98 11.79
CA ALA A 134 -10.27 -28.35 11.35
C ALA A 134 -9.63 -29.44 12.24
N GLY A 135 -8.88 -29.09 13.28
CA GLY A 135 -8.20 -30.03 14.17
C GLY A 135 -7.09 -30.86 13.51
N LEU A 136 -6.54 -30.39 12.40
CA LEU A 136 -5.49 -31.09 11.67
C LEU A 136 -4.18 -31.17 12.49
N TYR A 137 -3.90 -30.18 13.30
CA TYR A 137 -2.74 -30.16 14.18
C TYR A 137 -2.83 -31.21 15.30
N GLU A 138 -4.02 -31.39 15.87
CA GLU A 138 -4.24 -32.41 16.92
C GLU A 138 -4.06 -33.84 16.38
N ARG A 139 -4.50 -34.06 15.11
CA ARG A 139 -4.31 -35.34 14.43
C ARG A 139 -2.84 -35.63 14.11
N ALA A 140 -2.11 -34.60 13.66
CA ALA A 140 -0.69 -34.72 13.32
C ALA A 140 0.19 -34.91 14.58
N ALA A 141 -0.19 -34.31 15.70
CA ALA A 141 0.52 -34.40 16.97
C ALA A 141 0.18 -35.69 17.78
N GLY A 142 -0.77 -36.53 17.31
CA GLY A 142 -1.19 -37.75 17.99
C GLY A 142 -1.84 -37.50 19.36
N ILE A 143 -2.33 -36.29 19.61
CA ILE A 143 -3.00 -35.93 20.86
C ILE A 143 -4.45 -36.42 20.78
N PRO A 144 -4.88 -37.39 21.67
CA PRO A 144 -6.26 -37.84 21.68
C PRO A 144 -7.17 -36.66 22.09
N ARG A 145 -8.29 -36.50 21.42
CA ARG A 145 -9.35 -35.59 21.89
C ARG A 145 -9.75 -36.04 23.27
N GLY A 146 -9.48 -35.22 24.28
CA GLY A 146 -9.94 -35.43 25.61
C GLY A 146 -11.45 -35.67 25.62
N GLY A 147 -11.87 -36.90 25.86
CA GLY A 147 -13.26 -37.21 26.08
C GLY A 147 -13.76 -36.38 27.26
N ARG A 148 -14.83 -35.66 27.06
CA ARG A 148 -15.64 -35.21 28.18
C ARG A 148 -16.23 -36.46 28.79
N GLU A 149 -15.68 -36.87 29.90
CA GLU A 149 -16.40 -37.79 30.79
C GLU A 149 -17.46 -36.96 31.51
N GLU A 150 -18.66 -37.48 31.49
CA GLU A 150 -19.85 -36.99 32.20
C GLU A 150 -19.65 -37.02 33.73
#